data_2a45c36d7bcdf699e58b64c9d09a048a
#
_entry.id   2a45c36d7bcdf699e58b64c9d09a048a
#
_cell.length_a   1.000
_cell.length_b   1.000
_cell.length_c   1.000
_cell.angle_alpha   90.00
_cell.angle_beta   90.00
_cell.angle_gamma   90.00
#
_symmetry.space_group_name_H-M   'P 1'
#
loop_
_entity.id
_entity.type
_entity.pdbx_description
1 polymer ?
#
loop_
_entity_poly.entity_id
_entity_poly.type
_entity_poly.pdbx_seq_one_letter_code
_entity_poly.pdbx_strand_id
1 'polypeptide(L)'
;MKLSIVDLGTVAPGATESEALADSLETARHADAAGFHRIWFAEHHLSRSGASHHPELLIAAASRETSRIRLGSGAVLMNHYSPFKVAEMFTQLEAMAPGRIDLGMGRATAGPVLDLALQQNREQPAQVSHQQQLMETLAWLYESFPEGHPFAGHPLGGARSEGAGVPQTWMLGSSPAGSALAAALGIGYTFAGFINPAGAVPALQTYRSTFQPQGHGIDRPRAMLAVNVTVGEDLEDGLRLADSPKGFYARLGRAGRAAGQVTVPAPEEAASEMTPAERDEPTSIVDGRWPRFVAGGPDEVRATLEQMIEQTGADELMVQDLIADPVARRRSHALLAEAFGADIRSK
;
A
#
# COMPACT_ATOMS: atom_id res chain seq x y z
N MET A 1 7.61 17.25 -1.91
CA MET A 1 6.64 16.13 -2.00
C MET A 1 7.24 14.89 -1.38
N LYS A 2 6.46 14.10 -0.62
CA LYS A 2 6.90 12.78 -0.14
C LYS A 2 6.50 11.72 -1.16
N LEU A 3 7.46 10.88 -1.52
CA LEU A 3 7.22 9.71 -2.36
C LEU A 3 7.41 8.44 -1.54
N SER A 4 6.54 7.47 -1.77
CA SER A 4 6.53 6.18 -1.08
C SER A 4 6.20 5.05 -2.05
N ILE A 5 6.50 3.83 -1.68
CA ILE A 5 6.29 2.63 -2.51
C ILE A 5 5.38 1.65 -1.76
N VAL A 6 4.46 1.00 -2.46
CA VAL A 6 3.86 -0.25 -2.02
C VAL A 6 4.38 -1.39 -2.88
N ASP A 7 5.12 -2.29 -2.26
CA ASP A 7 5.67 -3.49 -2.87
C ASP A 7 4.68 -4.64 -2.74
N LEU A 8 4.41 -5.33 -3.84
CA LEU A 8 3.46 -6.44 -3.91
C LEU A 8 4.14 -7.81 -3.79
N GLY A 9 5.46 -7.85 -3.65
CA GLY A 9 6.24 -9.08 -3.73
C GLY A 9 6.11 -9.74 -5.11
N THR A 10 6.11 -8.94 -6.17
CA THR A 10 5.80 -9.37 -7.54
C THR A 10 6.72 -10.51 -8.00
N VAL A 11 6.12 -11.65 -8.37
CA VAL A 11 6.85 -12.79 -8.93
C VAL A 11 7.06 -12.54 -10.42
N ALA A 12 8.32 -12.35 -10.83
CA ALA A 12 8.69 -12.17 -12.22
C ALA A 12 8.45 -13.45 -13.04
N PRO A 13 8.23 -13.37 -14.37
CA PRO A 13 8.10 -14.55 -15.22
C PRO A 13 9.29 -15.49 -15.06
N GLY A 14 9.01 -16.76 -14.74
CA GLY A 14 10.02 -17.78 -14.51
C GLY A 14 10.73 -17.74 -13.16
N ALA A 15 10.48 -16.74 -12.32
CA ALA A 15 11.07 -16.64 -10.98
C ALA A 15 10.28 -17.45 -9.94
N THR A 16 10.94 -17.73 -8.84
CA THR A 16 10.40 -18.38 -7.65
C THR A 16 9.89 -17.33 -6.63
N GLU A 17 9.07 -17.76 -5.69
CA GLU A 17 8.67 -16.92 -4.54
C GLU A 17 9.88 -16.46 -3.70
N SER A 18 10.89 -17.33 -3.55
CA SER A 18 12.12 -16.98 -2.82
C SER A 18 12.89 -15.84 -3.48
N GLU A 19 12.97 -15.84 -4.80
CA GLU A 19 13.60 -14.75 -5.56
C GLU A 19 12.77 -13.47 -5.46
N ALA A 20 11.44 -13.56 -5.53
CA ALA A 20 10.56 -12.41 -5.37
C ALA A 20 10.66 -11.77 -3.97
N LEU A 21 10.75 -12.58 -2.91
CA LEU A 21 10.95 -12.08 -1.54
C LEU A 21 12.33 -11.42 -1.37
N ALA A 22 13.38 -12.00 -1.95
CA ALA A 22 14.70 -11.38 -1.96
C ALA A 22 14.69 -10.04 -2.71
N ASP A 23 13.97 -9.96 -3.83
CA ASP A 23 13.80 -8.74 -4.62
C ASP A 23 13.02 -7.65 -3.86
N SER A 24 12.01 -8.02 -3.06
CA SER A 24 11.30 -7.07 -2.19
C SER A 24 12.25 -6.42 -1.16
N LEU A 25 13.19 -7.19 -0.59
CA LEU A 25 14.21 -6.64 0.33
C LEU A 25 15.22 -5.76 -0.41
N GLU A 26 15.62 -6.14 -1.63
CA GLU A 26 16.47 -5.29 -2.48
C GLU A 26 15.76 -3.98 -2.85
N THR A 27 14.46 -4.03 -3.16
CA THR A 27 13.64 -2.86 -3.41
C THR A 27 13.58 -1.94 -2.17
N ALA A 28 13.50 -2.50 -0.96
CA ALA A 28 13.54 -1.70 0.27
C ALA A 28 14.89 -0.99 0.47
N ARG A 29 16.01 -1.68 0.21
CA ARG A 29 17.37 -1.07 0.26
C ARG A 29 17.51 0.05 -0.77
N HIS A 30 17.07 -0.22 -1.99
CA HIS A 30 17.08 0.77 -3.08
C HIS A 30 16.23 2.00 -2.73
N ALA A 31 15.02 1.81 -2.22
CA ALA A 31 14.13 2.89 -1.82
C ALA A 31 14.70 3.74 -0.66
N ASP A 32 15.36 3.10 0.34
CA ASP A 32 16.06 3.83 1.42
C ASP A 32 17.22 4.67 0.86
N ALA A 33 18.00 4.11 -0.07
CA ALA A 33 19.11 4.82 -0.70
C ALA A 33 18.63 5.99 -1.59
N ALA A 34 17.56 5.79 -2.37
CA ALA A 34 16.98 6.78 -3.26
C ALA A 34 16.22 7.89 -2.51
N GLY A 35 15.97 7.76 -1.20
CA GLY A 35 15.36 8.77 -0.37
C GLY A 35 13.84 8.74 -0.35
N PHE A 36 13.21 7.63 -0.70
CA PHE A 36 11.78 7.44 -0.48
C PHE A 36 11.43 7.57 1.01
N HIS A 37 10.22 8.07 1.28
CA HIS A 37 9.79 8.31 2.64
C HIS A 37 9.39 7.03 3.34
N ARG A 38 8.71 6.11 2.64
CA ARG A 38 8.31 4.80 3.15
C ARG A 38 8.24 3.73 2.06
N ILE A 39 8.34 2.48 2.48
CA ILE A 39 7.93 1.33 1.70
C ILE A 39 6.97 0.48 2.53
N TRP A 40 5.84 0.11 1.93
CA TRP A 40 4.87 -0.80 2.51
C TRP A 40 4.83 -2.10 1.72
N PHE A 41 4.64 -3.21 2.41
CA PHE A 41 4.46 -4.51 1.79
C PHE A 41 2.98 -4.90 1.82
N ALA A 42 2.46 -5.36 0.69
CA ALA A 42 1.07 -5.78 0.58
C ALA A 42 0.86 -7.17 1.21
N GLU A 43 -0.40 -7.49 1.52
CA GLU A 43 -0.82 -8.83 1.91
C GLU A 43 -1.71 -9.41 0.82
N HIS A 44 -1.21 -10.46 0.14
CA HIS A 44 -1.95 -11.18 -0.88
C HIS A 44 -1.85 -12.69 -0.65
N HIS A 45 -2.97 -13.38 -0.75
CA HIS A 45 -3.05 -14.82 -0.55
C HIS A 45 -3.56 -15.52 -1.81
N LEU A 46 -3.20 -16.79 -1.98
CA LEU A 46 -3.62 -17.65 -3.09
C LEU A 46 -3.41 -17.01 -4.47
N SER A 47 -2.34 -16.23 -4.63
CA SER A 47 -2.00 -15.53 -5.85
C SER A 47 -0.63 -15.95 -6.37
N ARG A 48 -0.53 -16.31 -7.65
CA ARG A 48 0.75 -16.60 -8.30
C ARG A 48 1.53 -15.35 -8.71
N SER A 49 0.90 -14.19 -8.69
CA SER A 49 1.54 -12.93 -9.07
C SER A 49 2.37 -12.29 -7.97
N GLY A 50 2.20 -12.72 -6.70
CA GLY A 50 2.89 -12.11 -5.57
C GLY A 50 3.23 -13.10 -4.49
N ALA A 51 4.42 -12.92 -3.88
CA ALA A 51 4.97 -13.73 -2.79
C ALA A 51 4.76 -13.09 -1.39
N SER A 52 4.24 -11.87 -1.31
CA SER A 52 4.01 -11.18 -0.05
C SER A 52 2.67 -11.62 0.57
N HIS A 53 2.72 -12.63 1.42
CA HIS A 53 1.56 -13.18 2.13
C HIS A 53 1.45 -12.61 3.55
N HIS A 54 2.58 -12.22 4.14
CA HIS A 54 2.74 -11.77 5.52
C HIS A 54 3.65 -10.55 5.55
N PRO A 55 3.11 -9.33 5.38
CA PRO A 55 3.90 -8.10 5.31
C PRO A 55 4.79 -7.89 6.53
N GLU A 56 4.37 -8.33 7.71
CA GLU A 56 5.13 -8.22 8.95
C GLU A 56 6.48 -8.95 8.91
N LEU A 57 6.59 -10.06 8.17
CA LEU A 57 7.85 -10.77 8.00
C LEU A 57 8.84 -9.96 7.13
N LEU A 58 8.34 -9.35 6.06
CA LEU A 58 9.15 -8.48 5.20
C LEU A 58 9.54 -7.20 5.94
N ILE A 59 8.65 -6.60 6.73
CA ILE A 59 8.94 -5.45 7.57
C ILE A 59 10.07 -5.78 8.55
N ALA A 60 9.98 -6.92 9.25
CA ALA A 60 11.02 -7.35 10.20
C ALA A 60 12.39 -7.53 9.51
N ALA A 61 12.42 -8.20 8.34
CA ALA A 61 13.65 -8.38 7.58
C ALA A 61 14.20 -7.05 7.06
N ALA A 62 13.38 -6.23 6.40
CA ALA A 62 13.79 -4.94 5.86
C ALA A 62 14.25 -3.96 6.95
N SER A 63 13.75 -4.08 8.17
CA SER A 63 14.15 -3.24 9.31
C SER A 63 15.63 -3.37 9.66
N ARG A 64 16.23 -4.51 9.36
CA ARG A 64 17.65 -4.81 9.60
C ARG A 64 18.55 -4.41 8.43
N GLU A 65 17.97 -4.16 7.28
CA GLU A 65 18.69 -3.87 6.03
C GLU A 65 18.57 -2.40 5.59
N THR A 66 17.72 -1.62 6.29
CA THR A 66 17.46 -0.21 6.02
C THR A 66 17.68 0.64 7.27
N SER A 67 17.90 1.93 7.10
CA SER A 67 18.24 2.81 8.23
C SER A 67 17.33 4.03 8.42
N ARG A 68 16.70 4.54 7.36
CA ARG A 68 15.94 5.79 7.36
C ARG A 68 14.49 5.62 6.94
N ILE A 69 14.26 4.80 5.90
CA ILE A 69 12.95 4.60 5.32
C ILE A 69 11.97 4.03 6.36
N ARG A 70 10.74 4.51 6.35
CA ARG A 70 9.67 3.93 7.16
C ARG A 70 9.18 2.65 6.49
N LEU A 71 8.83 1.67 7.31
CA LEU A 71 8.43 0.34 6.86
C LEU A 71 7.01 0.05 7.34
N GLY A 72 6.17 -0.53 6.51
CA GLY A 72 4.81 -0.80 6.92
C GLY A 72 4.07 -1.82 6.11
N SER A 73 2.83 -2.04 6.47
CA SER A 73 1.89 -2.89 5.74
C SER A 73 0.99 -2.07 4.82
N GLY A 74 0.78 -2.54 3.63
CA GLY A 74 -0.09 -1.89 2.67
C GLY A 74 -1.10 -2.82 1.99
N ALA A 75 -1.94 -3.50 2.80
CA ALA A 75 -2.31 -3.41 4.20
C ALA A 75 -2.30 -4.78 4.90
N VAL A 76 -2.43 -4.78 6.25
CA VAL A 76 -2.92 -5.98 6.95
C VAL A 76 -4.41 -6.11 6.67
N LEU A 77 -4.86 -7.28 6.26
CA LEU A 77 -6.27 -7.57 5.99
C LEU A 77 -7.01 -7.92 7.30
N MET A 78 -7.46 -6.88 8.00
CA MET A 78 -7.98 -6.99 9.38
C MET A 78 -9.08 -8.03 9.58
N ASN A 79 -9.86 -8.33 8.54
CA ASN A 79 -10.92 -9.34 8.60
C ASN A 79 -10.40 -10.78 8.83
N HIS A 80 -9.09 -11.00 8.73
CA HIS A 80 -8.44 -12.30 8.94
C HIS A 80 -7.66 -12.39 10.25
N TYR A 81 -7.61 -11.31 11.05
CA TYR A 81 -6.76 -11.23 12.24
C TYR A 81 -7.54 -10.84 13.51
N SER A 82 -7.00 -11.25 14.65
CA SER A 82 -7.38 -10.69 15.95
C SER A 82 -6.78 -9.29 16.08
N PRO A 83 -7.56 -8.26 16.46
CA PRO A 83 -7.06 -6.92 16.76
C PRO A 83 -5.90 -6.90 17.75
N PHE A 84 -5.99 -7.70 18.82
CA PHE A 84 -4.92 -7.87 19.81
C PHE A 84 -3.62 -8.35 19.15
N LYS A 85 -3.73 -9.40 18.31
CA LYS A 85 -2.54 -10.00 17.68
C LYS A 85 -1.85 -9.04 16.73
N VAL A 86 -2.60 -8.24 15.98
CA VAL A 86 -2.05 -7.20 15.10
C VAL A 86 -1.38 -6.11 15.94
N ALA A 87 -2.02 -5.62 16.99
CA ALA A 87 -1.45 -4.58 17.85
C ALA A 87 -0.15 -5.05 18.53
N GLU A 88 -0.13 -6.29 19.09
CA GLU A 88 1.06 -6.89 19.72
C GLU A 88 2.22 -7.00 18.72
N MET A 89 1.96 -7.51 17.52
CA MET A 89 2.95 -7.73 16.47
C MET A 89 3.57 -6.41 15.99
N PHE A 90 2.77 -5.40 15.73
CA PHE A 90 3.28 -4.10 15.29
C PHE A 90 3.96 -3.31 16.39
N THR A 91 3.57 -3.50 17.66
CA THR A 91 4.32 -2.98 18.81
C THR A 91 5.71 -3.63 18.90
N GLN A 92 5.81 -4.93 18.62
CA GLN A 92 7.11 -5.62 18.58
C GLN A 92 7.97 -5.13 17.39
N LEU A 93 7.39 -4.92 16.22
CA LEU A 93 8.10 -4.33 15.08
C LEU A 93 8.61 -2.92 15.38
N GLU A 94 7.79 -2.09 16.05
CA GLU A 94 8.20 -0.75 16.48
C GLU A 94 9.38 -0.80 17.46
N ALA A 95 9.42 -1.79 18.36
CA ALA A 95 10.57 -2.02 19.24
C ALA A 95 11.83 -2.47 18.48
N MET A 96 11.68 -3.17 17.34
CA MET A 96 12.80 -3.57 16.47
C MET A 96 13.35 -2.42 15.63
N ALA A 97 12.50 -1.47 15.22
CA ALA A 97 12.84 -0.32 14.39
C ALA A 97 12.11 0.95 14.86
N PRO A 98 12.54 1.52 16.02
CA PRO A 98 11.84 2.62 16.67
C PRO A 98 11.63 3.84 15.77
N GLY A 99 10.41 4.37 15.73
CA GLY A 99 10.02 5.54 14.98
C GLY A 99 9.82 5.30 13.46
N ARG A 100 10.04 4.07 12.98
CA ARG A 100 9.99 3.77 11.53
C ARG A 100 8.84 2.87 11.09
N ILE A 101 7.99 2.41 11.99
CA ILE A 101 6.94 1.43 11.65
C ILE A 101 5.60 2.11 11.37
N ASP A 102 4.93 1.62 10.33
CA ASP A 102 3.58 1.98 9.94
C ASP A 102 2.67 0.75 9.95
N LEU A 103 1.52 0.85 10.62
CA LEU A 103 0.45 -0.13 10.53
C LEU A 103 -0.62 0.38 9.55
N GLY A 104 -0.57 -0.09 8.31
CA GLY A 104 -1.63 0.10 7.35
C GLY A 104 -2.67 -1.00 7.49
N MET A 105 -3.91 -0.62 7.75
CA MET A 105 -5.05 -1.51 7.98
C MET A 105 -6.02 -1.42 6.81
N GLY A 106 -6.41 -2.56 6.27
CA GLY A 106 -7.34 -2.66 5.16
C GLY A 106 -8.38 -3.74 5.36
N ARG A 107 -9.28 -3.81 4.40
CA ARG A 107 -10.25 -4.88 4.28
C ARG A 107 -10.29 -5.34 2.82
N ALA A 108 -9.98 -6.60 2.60
CA ALA A 108 -10.24 -7.23 1.33
C ALA A 108 -10.82 -8.63 1.56
N THR A 109 -11.72 -9.04 0.68
CA THR A 109 -12.14 -10.43 0.60
C THR A 109 -11.23 -11.10 -0.43
N ALA A 110 -10.53 -12.15 -0.02
CA ALA A 110 -9.72 -12.96 -0.93
C ALA A 110 -10.52 -14.12 -1.55
N GLY A 111 -11.84 -14.01 -1.46
CA GLY A 111 -12.80 -14.99 -1.93
C GLY A 111 -13.24 -16.00 -0.86
N PRO A 112 -14.38 -16.69 -1.07
CA PRO A 112 -15.04 -17.49 -0.04
C PRO A 112 -14.18 -18.65 0.49
N VAL A 113 -13.27 -19.18 -0.30
CA VAL A 113 -12.38 -20.27 0.12
C VAL A 113 -11.37 -19.79 1.14
N LEU A 114 -10.74 -18.62 0.87
CA LEU A 114 -9.74 -18.05 1.77
C LEU A 114 -10.41 -17.49 3.02
N ASP A 115 -11.51 -16.78 2.87
CA ASP A 115 -12.28 -16.26 3.99
C ASP A 115 -12.66 -17.38 4.96
N LEU A 116 -13.04 -18.57 4.45
CA LEU A 116 -13.30 -19.76 5.27
C LEU A 116 -12.02 -20.37 5.87
N ALA A 117 -10.91 -20.41 5.12
CA ALA A 117 -9.66 -21.00 5.58
C ALA A 117 -9.03 -20.23 6.73
N LEU A 118 -9.16 -18.89 6.71
CA LEU A 118 -8.59 -17.99 7.71
C LEU A 118 -9.46 -17.82 8.97
N GLN A 119 -10.69 -18.35 8.97
CA GLN A 119 -11.54 -18.30 10.16
C GLN A 119 -11.07 -19.30 11.23
N GLN A 120 -10.89 -18.82 12.47
CA GLN A 120 -10.56 -19.66 13.61
C GLN A 120 -11.69 -20.61 13.98
N ASN A 121 -12.93 -20.15 13.94
CA ASN A 121 -14.13 -20.96 14.14
C ASN A 121 -15.00 -20.92 12.87
N ARG A 122 -14.98 -22.02 12.12
CA ARG A 122 -15.70 -22.14 10.85
C ARG A 122 -17.21 -22.39 11.04
N GLU A 123 -17.62 -22.87 12.20
CA GLU A 123 -19.03 -23.11 12.53
C GLU A 123 -19.72 -21.82 13.01
N GLN A 124 -18.97 -20.94 13.66
CA GLN A 124 -19.43 -19.67 14.18
C GLN A 124 -18.46 -18.56 13.76
N PRO A 125 -18.55 -18.07 12.53
CA PRO A 125 -17.72 -16.96 12.07
C PRO A 125 -17.89 -15.73 12.95
N ALA A 126 -16.81 -15.09 13.33
CA ALA A 126 -16.85 -13.86 14.10
C ALA A 126 -17.63 -12.77 13.33
N GLN A 127 -18.68 -12.24 13.95
CA GLN A 127 -19.48 -11.14 13.37
C GLN A 127 -18.99 -9.77 13.86
N VAL A 128 -17.68 -9.58 13.86
CA VAL A 128 -17.09 -8.28 14.24
C VAL A 128 -17.00 -7.40 13.01
N SER A 129 -17.54 -6.21 13.07
CA SER A 129 -17.45 -5.26 11.96
C SER A 129 -16.00 -4.77 11.79
N HIS A 130 -15.64 -4.41 10.55
CA HIS A 130 -14.32 -3.82 10.28
C HIS A 130 -14.04 -2.59 11.16
N GLN A 131 -15.02 -1.74 11.37
CA GLN A 131 -14.91 -0.60 12.28
C GLN A 131 -14.56 -1.03 13.71
N GLN A 132 -15.22 -2.06 14.24
CA GLN A 132 -14.92 -2.58 15.58
C GLN A 132 -13.51 -3.14 15.68
N GLN A 133 -13.04 -3.87 14.64
CA GLN A 133 -11.66 -4.37 14.58
C GLN A 133 -10.63 -3.24 14.62
N LEU A 134 -10.86 -2.17 13.85
CA LEU A 134 -9.98 -0.99 13.85
C LEU A 134 -9.98 -0.30 15.22
N MET A 135 -11.15 -0.06 15.79
CA MET A 135 -11.29 0.59 17.11
C MET A 135 -10.59 -0.23 18.20
N GLU A 136 -10.76 -1.54 18.22
CA GLU A 136 -10.11 -2.42 19.20
C GLU A 136 -8.59 -2.42 19.01
N THR A 137 -8.08 -2.48 17.76
CA THR A 137 -6.65 -2.39 17.48
C THR A 137 -6.06 -1.07 17.99
N LEU A 138 -6.74 0.05 17.73
CA LEU A 138 -6.31 1.36 18.24
C LEU A 138 -6.37 1.41 19.77
N ALA A 139 -7.42 0.85 20.38
CA ALA A 139 -7.54 0.83 21.85
C ALA A 139 -6.39 0.03 22.51
N TRP A 140 -5.93 -1.05 21.89
CA TRP A 140 -4.73 -1.78 22.35
C TRP A 140 -3.46 -0.95 22.18
N LEU A 141 -3.25 -0.34 21.02
CA LEU A 141 -2.04 0.42 20.71
C LEU A 141 -1.87 1.67 21.59
N TYR A 142 -2.96 2.34 21.91
CA TYR A 142 -2.99 3.61 22.64
C TYR A 142 -3.45 3.46 24.09
N GLU A 143 -3.68 2.21 24.56
CA GLU A 143 -4.14 1.91 25.94
C GLU A 143 -5.41 2.69 26.30
N SER A 144 -6.35 2.80 25.34
CA SER A 144 -7.52 3.69 25.41
C SER A 144 -8.85 2.96 25.62
N PHE A 145 -8.84 1.74 26.17
CA PHE A 145 -10.07 1.05 26.56
C PHE A 145 -10.81 1.82 27.65
N PRO A 146 -12.15 1.96 27.55
CA PRO A 146 -12.95 2.59 28.59
C PRO A 146 -12.78 1.91 29.97
N GLU A 147 -12.94 2.69 31.02
CA GLU A 147 -12.94 2.15 32.39
C GLU A 147 -14.02 1.05 32.53
N GLY A 148 -13.65 -0.07 33.15
CA GLY A 148 -14.51 -1.25 33.29
C GLY A 148 -14.55 -2.17 32.07
N HIS A 149 -13.89 -1.82 30.97
CA HIS A 149 -13.74 -2.77 29.85
C HIS A 149 -12.83 -3.95 30.26
N PRO A 150 -13.13 -5.20 29.85
CA PRO A 150 -12.31 -6.38 30.22
C PRO A 150 -10.82 -6.27 29.89
N PHE A 151 -10.46 -5.46 28.91
CA PHE A 151 -9.08 -5.26 28.46
C PHE A 151 -8.43 -3.99 29.03
N ALA A 152 -9.16 -3.19 29.82
CA ALA A 152 -8.60 -1.98 30.41
C ALA A 152 -7.49 -2.32 31.42
N GLY A 153 -6.39 -1.55 31.38
CA GLY A 153 -5.25 -1.75 32.29
C GLY A 153 -4.31 -2.90 31.93
N HIS A 154 -4.51 -3.57 30.80
CA HIS A 154 -3.61 -4.60 30.29
C HIS A 154 -2.70 -4.02 29.19
N PRO A 155 -1.41 -3.74 29.48
CA PRO A 155 -0.50 -3.18 28.48
C PRO A 155 -0.07 -4.26 27.47
N LEU A 156 0.24 -3.81 26.24
CA LEU A 156 0.89 -4.66 25.25
C LEU A 156 2.39 -4.81 25.56
N GLY A 157 2.78 -5.97 26.06
CA GLY A 157 4.18 -6.34 26.29
C GLY A 157 4.82 -5.67 27.49
N GLY A 158 6.15 -5.71 27.55
CA GLY A 158 6.96 -5.11 28.62
C GLY A 158 7.17 -3.60 28.46
N ALA A 159 8.08 -3.05 29.27
CA ALA A 159 8.47 -1.64 29.15
C ALA A 159 8.95 -1.34 27.72
N ARG A 160 8.40 -0.29 27.12
CA ARG A 160 8.82 0.16 25.79
C ARG A 160 10.27 0.60 25.84
N SER A 161 11.05 0.21 24.83
CA SER A 161 12.42 0.69 24.67
C SER A 161 12.44 2.21 24.59
N GLU A 162 13.50 2.84 25.07
CA GLU A 162 13.69 4.28 24.94
C GLU A 162 13.61 4.67 23.46
N GLY A 163 12.73 5.61 23.11
CA GLY A 163 12.45 6.03 21.74
C GLY A 163 11.46 5.15 20.95
N ALA A 164 11.04 4.00 21.48
CA ALA A 164 9.97 3.23 20.87
C ALA A 164 8.61 3.88 21.16
N GLY A 165 7.97 4.34 20.10
CA GLY A 165 6.64 4.94 20.15
C GLY A 165 5.52 3.92 19.90
N VAL A 166 4.41 4.42 19.38
CA VAL A 166 3.35 3.62 18.77
C VAL A 166 3.55 3.66 17.24
N PRO A 167 3.37 2.54 16.51
CA PRO A 167 3.39 2.57 15.05
C PRO A 167 2.46 3.65 14.50
N GLN A 168 2.83 4.32 13.41
CA GLN A 168 1.88 5.22 12.75
C GLN A 168 0.74 4.40 12.16
N THR A 169 -0.50 4.77 12.47
CA THR A 169 -1.68 4.03 12.04
C THR A 169 -2.32 4.66 10.80
N TRP A 170 -2.66 3.81 9.84
CA TRP A 170 -3.24 4.19 8.57
C TRP A 170 -4.40 3.28 8.22
N MET A 171 -5.45 3.83 7.63
CA MET A 171 -6.50 3.06 6.99
C MET A 171 -6.35 3.15 5.47
N LEU A 172 -6.45 2.02 4.80
CA LEU A 172 -6.42 1.93 3.35
C LEU A 172 -7.82 1.65 2.81
N GLY A 173 -8.19 2.34 1.73
CA GLY A 173 -9.49 2.15 1.11
C GLY A 173 -9.61 2.79 -0.27
N SER A 174 -10.68 2.47 -0.98
CA SER A 174 -11.00 3.00 -2.32
C SER A 174 -12.42 3.55 -2.41
N SER A 175 -13.03 3.87 -1.25
CA SER A 175 -14.42 4.29 -1.18
C SER A 175 -14.63 5.50 -0.25
N PRO A 176 -15.70 6.29 -0.46
CA PRO A 176 -16.06 7.40 0.44
C PRO A 176 -16.33 6.95 1.89
N ALA A 177 -16.88 5.76 2.09
CA ALA A 177 -17.13 5.23 3.43
C ALA A 177 -15.81 5.01 4.20
N GLY A 178 -14.76 4.55 3.52
CA GLY A 178 -13.43 4.39 4.12
C GLY A 178 -12.84 5.74 4.55
N SER A 179 -12.97 6.78 3.73
CA SER A 179 -12.46 8.12 4.06
C SER A 179 -13.13 8.71 5.30
N ALA A 180 -14.46 8.60 5.40
CA ALA A 180 -15.21 9.06 6.56
C ALA A 180 -14.85 8.31 7.85
N LEU A 181 -14.65 6.98 7.75
CA LEU A 181 -14.25 6.17 8.90
C LEU A 181 -12.84 6.53 9.39
N ALA A 182 -11.87 6.68 8.49
CA ALA A 182 -10.51 7.07 8.87
C ALA A 182 -10.48 8.46 9.53
N ALA A 183 -11.27 9.40 9.00
CA ALA A 183 -11.42 10.74 9.57
C ALA A 183 -12.02 10.72 10.99
N ALA A 184 -13.07 9.93 11.21
CA ALA A 184 -13.69 9.76 12.52
C ALA A 184 -12.79 9.05 13.53
N LEU A 185 -11.96 8.12 13.08
CA LEU A 185 -10.96 7.44 13.91
C LEU A 185 -9.71 8.28 14.19
N GLY A 186 -9.52 9.42 13.54
CA GLY A 186 -8.35 10.28 13.74
C GLY A 186 -7.03 9.63 13.37
N ILE A 187 -7.00 8.81 12.31
CA ILE A 187 -5.81 8.13 11.78
C ILE A 187 -5.50 8.54 10.35
N GLY A 188 -4.30 8.24 9.86
CA GLY A 188 -3.93 8.49 8.47
C GLY A 188 -4.82 7.75 7.48
N TYR A 189 -5.02 8.30 6.29
CA TYR A 189 -5.81 7.68 5.24
C TYR A 189 -5.05 7.58 3.92
N THR A 190 -5.03 6.38 3.35
CA THR A 190 -4.46 6.12 2.02
C THR A 190 -5.59 5.72 1.08
N PHE A 191 -5.78 6.52 0.03
CA PHE A 191 -6.77 6.22 -0.99
C PHE A 191 -6.14 5.46 -2.16
N ALA A 192 -6.68 4.29 -2.47
CA ALA A 192 -6.23 3.46 -3.59
C ALA A 192 -6.80 3.99 -4.93
N GLY A 193 -6.17 5.01 -5.47
CA GLY A 193 -6.53 5.63 -6.76
C GLY A 193 -6.37 4.67 -7.93
N PHE A 194 -5.47 3.69 -7.84
CA PHE A 194 -5.32 2.63 -8.83
C PHE A 194 -6.52 1.67 -8.91
N ILE A 195 -7.35 1.61 -7.85
CA ILE A 195 -8.62 0.84 -7.86
C ILE A 195 -9.77 1.73 -8.36
N ASN A 196 -9.84 2.95 -7.85
CA ASN A 196 -10.95 3.87 -8.14
C ASN A 196 -10.43 5.29 -8.42
N PRO A 197 -9.87 5.55 -9.62
CA PRO A 197 -9.32 6.88 -9.94
C PRO A 197 -10.35 8.01 -9.77
N ALA A 198 -11.58 7.81 -10.22
CA ALA A 198 -12.64 8.82 -10.17
C ALA A 198 -13.08 9.19 -8.75
N GLY A 199 -12.90 8.28 -7.79
CA GLY A 199 -13.26 8.50 -6.39
C GLY A 199 -12.20 9.23 -5.57
N ALA A 200 -10.97 9.43 -6.09
CA ALA A 200 -9.85 9.92 -5.30
C ALA A 200 -10.07 11.33 -4.75
N VAL A 201 -10.43 12.27 -5.61
CA VAL A 201 -10.63 13.68 -5.22
C VAL A 201 -11.71 13.81 -4.15
N PRO A 202 -12.98 13.36 -4.35
CA PRO A 202 -14.00 13.51 -3.34
C PRO A 202 -13.70 12.76 -2.04
N ALA A 203 -13.06 11.59 -2.09
CA ALA A 203 -12.72 10.82 -0.90
C ALA A 203 -11.66 11.53 -0.05
N LEU A 204 -10.58 12.04 -0.65
CA LEU A 204 -9.52 12.73 0.09
C LEU A 204 -9.97 14.10 0.59
N GLN A 205 -10.82 14.82 -0.15
CA GLN A 205 -11.45 16.05 0.32
C GLN A 205 -12.39 15.79 1.52
N THR A 206 -13.21 14.74 1.45
CA THR A 206 -14.06 14.32 2.58
C THR A 206 -13.23 13.99 3.80
N TYR A 207 -12.19 13.15 3.66
CA TYR A 207 -11.28 12.81 4.76
C TYR A 207 -10.71 14.06 5.43
N ARG A 208 -10.17 14.99 4.65
CA ARG A 208 -9.53 16.20 5.18
C ARG A 208 -10.51 17.15 5.87
N SER A 209 -11.70 17.33 5.30
CA SER A 209 -12.73 18.26 5.83
C SER A 209 -13.46 17.74 7.06
N THR A 210 -13.52 16.42 7.26
CA THR A 210 -14.25 15.80 8.38
C THR A 210 -13.32 15.19 9.43
N PHE A 211 -12.01 15.32 9.29
CA PHE A 211 -11.03 14.75 10.21
C PHE A 211 -11.22 15.25 11.65
N GLN A 212 -11.20 14.33 12.59
CA GLN A 212 -11.31 14.60 14.04
C GLN A 212 -10.14 13.96 14.78
N PRO A 213 -9.27 14.73 15.45
CA PRO A 213 -8.21 14.16 16.30
C PRO A 213 -8.82 13.31 17.42
N GLN A 214 -8.31 12.10 17.60
CA GLN A 214 -8.77 11.14 18.61
C GLN A 214 -7.64 10.71 19.58
N GLY A 215 -6.51 11.43 19.57
CA GLY A 215 -5.34 11.04 20.38
C GLY A 215 -4.52 9.88 19.77
N HIS A 216 -4.78 9.50 18.54
CA HIS A 216 -4.10 8.41 17.84
C HIS A 216 -2.83 8.89 17.10
N GLY A 217 -2.05 9.76 17.73
CA GLY A 217 -0.72 10.17 17.27
C GLY A 217 -0.71 11.19 16.14
N ILE A 218 -1.87 11.67 15.65
CA ILE A 218 -1.95 12.76 14.68
C ILE A 218 -3.04 13.77 15.07
N ASP A 219 -2.71 15.08 14.97
CA ASP A 219 -3.59 16.19 15.29
C ASP A 219 -4.18 16.87 14.06
N ARG A 220 -3.74 16.49 12.88
CA ARG A 220 -4.21 16.99 11.58
C ARG A 220 -4.31 15.84 10.59
N PRO A 221 -5.17 15.96 9.55
CA PRO A 221 -5.30 14.92 8.54
C PRO A 221 -3.98 14.66 7.84
N ARG A 222 -3.68 13.39 7.60
CA ARG A 222 -2.56 12.93 6.77
C ARG A 222 -3.13 12.08 5.65
N ALA A 223 -3.16 12.66 4.45
CA ALA A 223 -3.75 12.06 3.27
C ALA A 223 -2.67 11.54 2.32
N MET A 224 -2.80 10.30 1.91
CA MET A 224 -1.91 9.67 0.92
C MET A 224 -2.73 9.21 -0.28
N LEU A 225 -2.23 9.47 -1.47
CA LEU A 225 -2.80 8.97 -2.72
C LEU A 225 -1.92 7.84 -3.26
N ALA A 226 -2.50 6.65 -3.43
CA ALA A 226 -1.83 5.51 -4.03
C ALA A 226 -2.23 5.36 -5.51
N VAL A 227 -1.25 5.26 -6.41
CA VAL A 227 -1.43 5.21 -7.86
C VAL A 227 -0.50 4.18 -8.51
N ASN A 228 -0.93 3.59 -9.64
CA ASN A 228 -0.02 2.83 -10.49
C ASN A 228 0.88 3.80 -11.25
N VAL A 229 2.20 3.64 -11.15
CA VAL A 229 3.17 4.51 -11.80
C VAL A 229 4.25 3.68 -12.47
N THR A 230 4.54 3.98 -13.73
CA THR A 230 5.63 3.39 -14.50
C THR A 230 6.41 4.49 -15.19
N VAL A 231 7.70 4.61 -14.85
CA VAL A 231 8.60 5.61 -15.45
C VAL A 231 9.65 4.90 -16.29
N GLY A 232 9.70 5.22 -17.57
CA GLY A 232 10.76 4.79 -18.48
C GLY A 232 11.86 5.84 -18.63
N GLU A 233 12.92 5.52 -19.38
CA GLU A 233 13.97 6.47 -19.73
C GLU A 233 13.42 7.65 -20.57
N ASP A 234 12.38 7.36 -21.36
CA ASP A 234 11.63 8.30 -22.16
C ASP A 234 10.16 7.85 -22.25
N LEU A 235 9.35 8.60 -23.03
CA LEU A 235 7.93 8.30 -23.21
C LEU A 235 7.69 6.90 -23.81
N GLU A 236 8.48 6.51 -24.84
CA GLU A 236 8.30 5.22 -25.51
C GLU A 236 8.61 4.06 -24.60
N ASP A 237 9.71 4.13 -23.86
CA ASP A 237 10.10 3.11 -22.89
C ASP A 237 9.09 3.03 -21.73
N GLY A 238 8.62 4.16 -21.20
CA GLY A 238 7.60 4.18 -20.15
C GLY A 238 6.28 3.54 -20.57
N LEU A 239 5.83 3.82 -21.78
CA LEU A 239 4.61 3.19 -22.33
C LEU A 239 4.80 1.69 -22.57
N ARG A 240 5.95 1.27 -23.08
CA ARG A 240 6.32 -0.15 -23.26
C ARG A 240 6.33 -0.90 -21.92
N LEU A 241 6.97 -0.34 -20.90
CA LEU A 241 7.02 -0.95 -19.56
C LEU A 241 5.64 -1.04 -18.92
N ALA A 242 4.76 -0.07 -19.17
CA ALA A 242 3.38 -0.06 -18.67
C ALA A 242 2.51 -1.18 -19.26
N ASP A 243 2.92 -1.82 -20.34
CA ASP A 243 2.23 -3.00 -20.87
C ASP A 243 2.20 -4.15 -19.82
N SER A 244 3.21 -4.31 -18.95
CA SER A 244 3.17 -5.31 -17.85
C SER A 244 1.98 -5.10 -16.90
N PRO A 245 1.81 -3.96 -16.21
CA PRO A 245 0.67 -3.73 -15.34
C PRO A 245 -0.66 -3.72 -16.09
N LYS A 246 -0.74 -3.14 -17.28
CA LYS A 246 -1.97 -3.16 -18.11
C LYS A 246 -2.37 -4.59 -18.45
N GLY A 247 -1.43 -5.40 -18.95
CA GLY A 247 -1.65 -6.81 -19.28
C GLY A 247 -2.04 -7.66 -18.07
N PHE A 248 -1.43 -7.42 -16.92
CA PHE A 248 -1.81 -8.09 -15.67
C PHE A 248 -3.28 -7.84 -15.30
N TYR A 249 -3.72 -6.58 -15.32
CA TYR A 249 -5.11 -6.26 -15.01
C TYR A 249 -6.08 -6.73 -16.07
N ALA A 250 -5.68 -6.75 -17.35
CA ALA A 250 -6.46 -7.35 -18.43
C ALA A 250 -6.64 -8.86 -18.23
N ARG A 251 -5.57 -9.58 -17.85
CA ARG A 251 -5.61 -11.00 -17.47
C ARG A 251 -6.55 -11.22 -16.27
N LEU A 252 -6.45 -10.41 -15.23
CA LEU A 252 -7.34 -10.49 -14.05
C LEU A 252 -8.80 -10.28 -14.42
N GLY A 253 -9.09 -9.32 -15.28
CA GLY A 253 -10.46 -9.06 -15.75
C GLY A 253 -11.09 -10.24 -16.50
N ARG A 254 -10.26 -11.01 -17.21
CA ARG A 254 -10.70 -12.22 -17.96
C ARG A 254 -10.71 -13.50 -17.12
N ALA A 255 -9.96 -13.54 -16.03
CA ALA A 255 -9.66 -14.79 -15.30
C ALA A 255 -10.84 -15.35 -14.47
N GLY A 256 -11.76 -14.51 -14.00
CA GLY A 256 -12.87 -14.96 -13.16
C GLY A 256 -12.39 -15.78 -11.95
N ARG A 257 -12.82 -17.05 -11.85
CA ARG A 257 -12.43 -17.95 -10.75
C ARG A 257 -10.95 -18.33 -10.75
N ALA A 258 -10.25 -18.15 -11.86
CA ALA A 258 -8.82 -18.46 -11.99
C ALA A 258 -7.92 -17.25 -11.66
N ALA A 259 -8.44 -16.17 -11.11
CA ALA A 259 -7.70 -14.95 -10.78
C ALA A 259 -6.41 -15.22 -9.98
N GLY A 260 -6.42 -16.16 -9.03
CA GLY A 260 -5.24 -16.58 -8.28
C GLY A 260 -4.13 -17.25 -9.11
N GLN A 261 -4.42 -17.68 -10.34
CA GLN A 261 -3.44 -18.29 -11.25
C GLN A 261 -2.79 -17.26 -12.21
N VAL A 262 -3.26 -16.01 -12.18
CA VAL A 262 -2.73 -14.95 -13.05
C VAL A 262 -1.32 -14.56 -12.59
N THR A 263 -0.43 -14.44 -13.57
CA THR A 263 0.95 -13.95 -13.38
C THR A 263 1.11 -12.59 -14.05
N VAL A 264 2.09 -11.82 -13.57
CA VAL A 264 2.45 -10.55 -14.20
C VAL A 264 3.21 -10.86 -15.50
N PRO A 265 2.73 -10.41 -16.68
CA PRO A 265 3.40 -10.67 -17.95
C PRO A 265 4.61 -9.75 -18.16
N ALA A 266 5.59 -10.20 -18.94
CA ALA A 266 6.57 -9.29 -19.54
C ALA A 266 5.88 -8.30 -20.50
N PRO A 267 6.45 -7.10 -20.74
CA PRO A 267 5.81 -6.10 -21.61
C PRO A 267 5.42 -6.62 -23.00
N GLU A 268 6.32 -7.36 -23.63
CA GLU A 268 6.14 -7.89 -24.99
C GLU A 268 5.06 -8.98 -25.04
N GLU A 269 5.00 -9.82 -24.01
CA GLU A 269 3.94 -10.82 -23.83
C GLU A 269 2.58 -10.13 -23.65
N ALA A 270 2.51 -9.16 -22.74
CA ALA A 270 1.32 -8.37 -22.49
C ALA A 270 0.81 -7.67 -23.75
N ALA A 271 1.70 -7.01 -24.49
CA ALA A 271 1.38 -6.31 -25.72
C ALA A 271 0.74 -7.23 -26.79
N SER A 272 1.17 -8.51 -26.83
CA SER A 272 0.61 -9.50 -27.75
C SER A 272 -0.77 -10.03 -27.37
N GLU A 273 -1.13 -9.96 -26.08
CA GLU A 273 -2.39 -10.49 -25.53
C GLU A 273 -3.50 -9.45 -25.35
N MET A 274 -3.12 -8.18 -25.22
CA MET A 274 -4.06 -7.09 -25.01
C MET A 274 -4.79 -6.72 -26.30
N THR A 275 -6.05 -6.36 -26.15
CA THR A 275 -6.82 -5.69 -27.22
C THR A 275 -6.26 -4.28 -27.45
N PRO A 276 -6.48 -3.67 -28.65
CA PRO A 276 -6.10 -2.28 -28.87
C PRO A 276 -6.64 -1.33 -27.80
N ALA A 277 -7.89 -1.48 -27.39
CA ALA A 277 -8.50 -0.63 -26.36
C ALA A 277 -7.82 -0.74 -24.97
N GLU A 278 -7.39 -1.94 -24.57
CA GLU A 278 -6.65 -2.16 -23.32
C GLU A 278 -5.23 -1.56 -23.40
N ARG A 279 -4.60 -1.64 -24.55
CA ARG A 279 -3.26 -1.11 -24.77
C ARG A 279 -3.24 0.41 -24.86
N ASP A 280 -4.23 0.99 -25.56
CA ASP A 280 -4.38 2.43 -25.77
C ASP A 280 -5.04 3.15 -24.59
N GLU A 281 -5.26 2.45 -23.44
CA GLU A 281 -5.78 3.10 -22.22
C GLU A 281 -4.89 4.29 -21.84
N PRO A 282 -5.48 5.50 -21.61
CA PRO A 282 -4.71 6.70 -21.32
C PRO A 282 -3.77 6.53 -20.11
N THR A 283 -2.56 7.09 -20.20
CA THR A 283 -1.54 7.06 -19.13
C THR A 283 -1.31 8.43 -18.49
N SER A 284 -2.06 9.43 -18.91
CA SER A 284 -2.09 10.78 -18.33
C SER A 284 -3.54 11.24 -18.17
N ILE A 285 -3.75 12.39 -17.52
CA ILE A 285 -5.08 12.99 -17.39
C ILE A 285 -5.56 13.48 -18.75
N VAL A 286 -6.72 12.98 -19.21
CA VAL A 286 -7.36 13.38 -20.45
C VAL A 286 -8.79 13.85 -20.17
N ASP A 287 -9.15 15.06 -20.60
CA ASP A 287 -10.48 15.68 -20.39
C ASP A 287 -10.93 15.64 -18.90
N GLY A 288 -9.98 15.86 -17.98
CA GLY A 288 -10.21 15.82 -16.54
C GLY A 288 -10.40 14.42 -15.95
N ARG A 289 -10.29 13.36 -16.75
CA ARG A 289 -10.38 11.98 -16.30
C ARG A 289 -9.00 11.46 -15.95
N TRP A 290 -8.88 10.87 -14.78
CA TRP A 290 -7.65 10.28 -14.31
C TRP A 290 -7.39 8.92 -14.97
N PRO A 291 -6.13 8.65 -15.36
CA PRO A 291 -5.73 7.34 -15.82
C PRO A 291 -5.71 6.36 -14.64
N ARG A 292 -5.86 5.08 -14.94
CA ARG A 292 -5.61 4.00 -13.99
C ARG A 292 -4.11 3.72 -13.83
N PHE A 293 -3.36 3.92 -14.91
CA PHE A 293 -1.91 3.75 -15.00
C PHE A 293 -1.28 5.06 -15.43
N VAL A 294 -0.47 5.66 -14.56
CA VAL A 294 0.35 6.81 -14.93
C VAL A 294 1.64 6.27 -15.53
N ALA A 295 1.93 6.55 -16.80
CA ALA A 295 3.13 6.06 -17.45
C ALA A 295 3.67 7.02 -18.50
N GLY A 296 4.99 7.01 -18.69
CA GLY A 296 5.72 7.83 -19.65
C GLY A 296 7.16 8.04 -19.24
N GLY A 297 7.80 9.05 -19.81
CA GLY A 297 9.08 9.55 -19.35
C GLY A 297 8.95 10.33 -18.03
N PRO A 298 10.08 10.73 -17.43
CA PRO A 298 10.09 11.40 -16.13
C PRO A 298 9.25 12.68 -16.08
N ASP A 299 9.27 13.49 -17.12
CA ASP A 299 8.58 14.78 -17.16
C ASP A 299 7.05 14.61 -17.29
N GLU A 300 6.58 13.71 -18.15
CA GLU A 300 5.14 13.43 -18.34
C GLU A 300 4.53 12.83 -17.08
N VAL A 301 5.23 11.87 -16.45
CA VAL A 301 4.79 11.26 -15.21
C VAL A 301 4.73 12.29 -14.10
N ARG A 302 5.79 13.09 -13.93
CA ARG A 302 5.82 14.14 -12.93
C ARG A 302 4.66 15.13 -13.10
N ALA A 303 4.44 15.63 -14.30
CA ALA A 303 3.36 16.58 -14.59
C ALA A 303 1.97 16.01 -14.25
N THR A 304 1.74 14.73 -14.57
CA THR A 304 0.46 14.04 -14.25
C THR A 304 0.28 13.88 -12.74
N LEU A 305 1.32 13.46 -12.02
CA LEU A 305 1.27 13.26 -10.57
C LEU A 305 1.11 14.58 -9.81
N GLU A 306 1.77 15.66 -10.24
CA GLU A 306 1.60 17.01 -9.66
C GLU A 306 0.15 17.48 -9.77
N GLN A 307 -0.50 17.30 -10.93
CA GLN A 307 -1.93 17.60 -11.09
C GLN A 307 -2.84 16.77 -10.17
N MET A 308 -2.57 15.47 -10.02
CA MET A 308 -3.34 14.61 -9.12
C MET A 308 -3.23 15.08 -7.66
N ILE A 309 -2.05 15.51 -7.24
CA ILE A 309 -1.81 16.03 -5.91
C ILE A 309 -2.50 17.38 -5.69
N GLU A 310 -2.39 18.29 -6.63
CA GLU A 310 -3.07 19.59 -6.57
C GLU A 310 -4.59 19.40 -6.39
N GLN A 311 -5.20 18.48 -7.14
CA GLN A 311 -6.63 18.22 -7.07
C GLN A 311 -7.07 17.55 -5.77
N THR A 312 -6.25 16.71 -5.17
CA THR A 312 -6.57 15.97 -3.94
C THR A 312 -6.10 16.65 -2.68
N GLY A 313 -5.08 17.48 -2.75
CA GLY A 313 -4.36 18.00 -1.60
C GLY A 313 -3.66 16.89 -0.80
N ALA A 314 -3.30 15.75 -1.42
CA ALA A 314 -2.60 14.69 -0.73
C ALA A 314 -1.22 15.15 -0.23
N ASP A 315 -0.86 14.71 0.99
CA ASP A 315 0.42 15.06 1.62
C ASP A 315 1.58 14.19 1.09
N GLU A 316 1.22 13.05 0.49
CA GLU A 316 2.16 12.02 0.06
C GLU A 316 1.60 11.20 -1.11
N LEU A 317 2.48 10.81 -2.03
CA LEU A 317 2.20 9.83 -3.09
C LEU A 317 2.79 8.48 -2.71
N MET A 318 1.98 7.43 -2.84
CA MET A 318 2.42 6.05 -2.79
C MET A 318 2.30 5.44 -4.17
N VAL A 319 3.40 4.95 -4.71
CA VAL A 319 3.41 4.32 -6.02
C VAL A 319 3.32 2.81 -5.89
N GLN A 320 2.41 2.23 -6.67
CA GLN A 320 2.36 0.81 -6.94
C GLN A 320 2.98 0.58 -8.31
N ASP A 321 3.80 -0.44 -8.42
CA ASP A 321 4.47 -0.78 -9.67
C ASP A 321 4.41 -2.30 -9.88
N LEU A 322 3.97 -2.71 -11.07
CA LEU A 322 3.83 -4.09 -11.50
C LEU A 322 4.66 -4.38 -12.76
N ILE A 323 5.78 -3.67 -12.97
CA ILE A 323 6.76 -4.04 -13.99
C ILE A 323 7.29 -5.44 -13.64
N ALA A 324 7.21 -6.36 -14.61
CA ALA A 324 7.57 -7.76 -14.39
C ALA A 324 9.05 -7.96 -14.08
N ASP A 325 9.95 -7.24 -14.78
CA ASP A 325 11.39 -7.29 -14.53
C ASP A 325 11.77 -6.46 -13.29
N PRO A 326 12.38 -7.05 -12.26
CA PRO A 326 12.70 -6.36 -11.02
C PRO A 326 13.78 -5.28 -11.17
N VAL A 327 14.67 -5.40 -12.15
CA VAL A 327 15.71 -4.39 -12.41
C VAL A 327 15.06 -3.16 -13.06
N ALA A 328 14.22 -3.37 -14.07
CA ALA A 328 13.46 -2.30 -14.71
C ALA A 328 12.52 -1.61 -13.70
N ARG A 329 11.90 -2.37 -12.79
CA ARG A 329 11.05 -1.82 -11.73
C ARG A 329 11.83 -0.88 -10.80
N ARG A 330 12.99 -1.28 -10.29
CA ARG A 330 13.84 -0.41 -9.49
C ARG A 330 14.39 0.78 -10.28
N ARG A 331 14.64 0.63 -11.57
CA ARG A 331 15.03 1.74 -12.44
C ARG A 331 13.89 2.76 -12.58
N SER A 332 12.65 2.30 -12.74
CA SER A 332 11.44 3.15 -12.75
C SER A 332 11.32 3.95 -11.44
N HIS A 333 11.55 3.32 -10.29
CA HIS A 333 11.58 4.02 -9.00
C HIS A 333 12.69 5.07 -8.94
N ALA A 334 13.89 4.76 -9.43
CA ALA A 334 15.00 5.72 -9.45
C ALA A 334 14.69 6.94 -10.32
N LEU A 335 14.17 6.71 -11.54
CA LEU A 335 13.76 7.79 -12.46
C LEU A 335 12.67 8.68 -11.84
N LEU A 336 11.70 8.08 -11.13
CA LEU A 336 10.70 8.83 -10.40
C LEU A 336 11.32 9.70 -9.30
N ALA A 337 12.24 9.12 -8.51
CA ALA A 337 12.93 9.85 -7.45
C ALA A 337 13.76 11.02 -8.03
N GLU A 338 14.47 10.80 -9.14
CA GLU A 338 15.23 11.81 -9.86
C GLU A 338 14.31 12.93 -10.39
N ALA A 339 13.16 12.59 -10.98
CA ALA A 339 12.20 13.55 -11.51
C ALA A 339 11.67 14.53 -10.45
N PHE A 340 11.46 14.05 -9.21
CA PHE A 340 11.04 14.89 -8.09
C PHE A 340 12.19 15.55 -7.32
N GLY A 341 13.45 15.21 -7.60
CA GLY A 341 14.66 15.92 -7.19
C GLY A 341 14.78 16.20 -5.70
N ALA A 342 15.20 17.44 -5.35
CA ALA A 342 15.45 17.89 -3.98
C ALA A 342 14.22 17.84 -3.06
N ASP A 343 13.00 17.72 -3.59
CA ASP A 343 11.75 17.71 -2.81
C ASP A 343 11.58 16.42 -1.98
N ILE A 344 12.26 15.33 -2.33
CA ILE A 344 12.20 14.08 -1.58
C ILE A 344 13.00 14.15 -0.27
N ARG A 345 14.04 14.97 -0.24
CA ARG A 345 15.01 15.07 0.87
C ARG A 345 14.77 16.23 1.84
N SER A 346 13.87 17.16 1.53
CA SER A 346 13.85 18.48 2.16
C SER A 346 12.72 18.74 3.16
N LYS A 347 12.03 17.72 3.69
CA LYS A 347 11.04 17.97 4.78
C LYS A 347 10.92 16.83 5.78
#